data_f25e28168fd76bba55f551393904817c
#
_entry.id   f25e28168fd76bba55f551393904817c
#
_cell.length_a   1.000
_cell.length_b   1.000
_cell.length_c   1.000
_cell.angle_alpha   90.00
_cell.angle_beta   90.00
_cell.angle_gamma   90.00
#
_symmetry.space_group_name_H-M   'P 1'
#
loop_
_entity.id
_entity.type
_entity.pdbx_description
1 polymer ?
#
loop_
_entity_poly.entity_id
_entity_poly.type
_entity_poly.pdbx_seq_one_letter_code
_entity_poly.pdbx_strand_id
1 'polypeptide(L)'
;MVLVLGTDARDQLLEIVRHFNILYNPERFLVRCVFCNTEAFEELSPEAARAADTHDSIPARVFSQVPSFQMCAGCKRIFWRGPKFKNTEEYLLDILRQQEPSDRYCGGCRNSRRWRLFSTLVQ
;
A
#
# COMPACT_ATOMS: atom_id res chain seq x y z
N MET A 1 9.72 5.86 25.52
CA MET A 1 9.20 4.48 25.29
C MET A 1 7.68 4.55 25.20
N VAL A 2 7.09 4.02 24.14
CA VAL A 2 5.63 3.95 23.97
C VAL A 2 5.16 2.57 24.40
N LEU A 3 4.21 2.51 25.31
CA LEU A 3 3.59 1.26 25.72
C LEU A 3 2.27 1.10 24.93
N VAL A 4 2.18 0.04 24.15
CA VAL A 4 0.98 -0.32 23.41
C VAL A 4 0.19 -1.35 24.23
N LEU A 5 -1.05 -1.03 24.57
CA LEU A 5 -1.92 -1.83 25.44
C LEU A 5 -2.95 -2.68 24.68
N GLY A 6 -3.17 -2.37 23.40
CA GLY A 6 -4.11 -3.11 22.57
C GLY A 6 -3.77 -4.59 22.45
N THR A 7 -4.79 -5.45 22.41
CA THR A 7 -4.64 -6.90 22.35
C THR A 7 -4.61 -7.44 20.93
N ASP A 8 -5.16 -6.71 19.98
CA ASP A 8 -5.12 -7.06 18.56
C ASP A 8 -4.33 -6.05 17.72
N ALA A 9 -3.95 -6.47 16.51
CA ALA A 9 -3.11 -5.65 15.64
C ALA A 9 -3.77 -4.31 15.24
N ARG A 10 -5.10 -4.30 15.12
CA ARG A 10 -5.87 -3.10 14.79
C ARG A 10 -5.79 -2.06 15.90
N ASP A 11 -6.05 -2.48 17.12
CA ASP A 11 -6.00 -1.61 18.29
C ASP A 11 -4.59 -1.09 18.54
N GLN A 12 -3.57 -1.95 18.41
CA GLN A 12 -2.17 -1.57 18.53
C GLN A 12 -1.77 -0.51 17.51
N LEU A 13 -2.16 -0.70 16.25
CA LEU A 13 -1.88 0.26 15.19
C LEU A 13 -2.60 1.59 15.45
N LEU A 14 -3.85 1.54 15.87
CA LEU A 14 -4.63 2.73 16.19
C LEU A 14 -4.03 3.53 17.35
N GLU A 15 -3.54 2.86 18.39
CA GLU A 15 -2.81 3.50 19.48
C GLU A 15 -1.54 4.21 19.02
N ILE A 16 -0.74 3.55 18.18
CA ILE A 16 0.50 4.13 17.62
C ILE A 16 0.16 5.35 16.76
N VAL A 17 -0.80 5.21 15.87
CA VAL A 17 -1.22 6.28 14.95
C VAL A 17 -1.72 7.50 15.73
N ARG A 18 -2.49 7.30 16.80
CA ARG A 18 -2.97 8.38 17.67
C ARG A 18 -1.84 9.02 18.49
N HIS A 19 -0.97 8.19 19.06
CA HIS A 19 0.13 8.67 19.91
C HIS A 19 1.09 9.58 19.14
N PHE A 20 1.45 9.19 17.93
CA PHE A 20 2.36 9.94 17.05
C PHE A 20 1.65 10.96 16.15
N ASN A 21 0.32 11.07 16.25
CA ASN A 21 -0.48 11.94 15.39
C ASN A 21 -0.17 11.73 13.90
N ILE A 22 -0.13 10.48 13.47
CA ILE A 22 0.18 10.11 12.08
C ILE A 22 -1.01 10.47 11.20
N LEU A 23 -0.80 11.40 10.27
CA LEU A 23 -1.80 11.81 9.31
C LEU A 23 -1.68 10.99 8.02
N TYR A 24 -2.83 10.64 7.45
CA TYR A 24 -2.87 9.99 6.16
C TYR A 24 -2.40 10.92 5.05
N ASN A 25 -1.40 10.46 4.29
CA ASN A 25 -0.91 11.12 3.09
C ASN A 25 -0.97 10.13 1.92
N PRO A 26 -1.88 10.33 0.95
CA PRO A 26 -2.04 9.40 -0.17
C PRO A 26 -0.80 9.26 -1.04
N GLU A 27 0.04 10.28 -1.12
CA GLU A 27 1.27 10.24 -1.93
C GLU A 27 2.38 9.42 -1.27
N ARG A 28 2.30 9.24 0.03
CA ARG A 28 3.31 8.52 0.82
C ARG A 28 2.79 7.21 1.42
N PHE A 29 1.58 6.82 1.07
CA PHE A 29 0.95 5.62 1.60
C PHE A 29 1.32 4.39 0.77
N LEU A 30 1.84 3.36 1.42
CA LEU A 30 2.27 2.09 0.80
C LEU A 30 3.29 2.26 -0.35
N VAL A 31 4.18 3.24 -0.24
CA VAL A 31 5.20 3.53 -1.27
C VAL A 31 6.55 2.89 -0.98
N ARG A 32 6.70 2.22 0.16
CA ARG A 32 7.96 1.59 0.56
C ARG A 32 7.90 0.07 0.47
N CYS A 33 9.02 -0.51 0.08
CA CYS A 33 9.18 -1.95 0.10
C CYS A 33 9.06 -2.50 1.52
N VAL A 34 8.20 -3.51 1.71
CA VAL A 34 7.97 -4.15 3.01
C VAL A 34 9.16 -4.98 3.50
N PHE A 35 10.10 -5.30 2.63
CA PHE A 35 11.28 -6.12 2.97
C PHE A 35 12.53 -5.28 3.25
N CYS A 36 12.83 -4.28 2.40
CA CYS A 36 14.06 -3.48 2.53
C CYS A 36 13.81 -1.99 2.78
N ASN A 37 12.55 -1.56 2.84
CA ASN A 37 12.13 -0.18 3.08
C ASN A 37 12.56 0.83 2.01
N THR A 38 13.06 0.40 0.87
CA THR A 38 13.41 1.28 -0.26
C THR A 38 12.14 1.89 -0.87
N GLU A 39 12.20 3.16 -1.24
CA GLU A 39 11.08 3.91 -1.84
C GLU A 39 11.08 3.89 -3.38
N ALA A 40 12.11 3.34 -4.00
CA ALA A 40 12.26 3.30 -5.45
C ALA A 40 11.74 1.98 -6.03
N PHE A 41 10.82 2.09 -6.99
CA PHE A 41 10.25 0.95 -7.73
C PHE A 41 10.35 1.19 -9.23
N GLU A 42 10.60 0.12 -9.98
CA GLU A 42 10.57 0.09 -11.44
C GLU A 42 9.31 -0.62 -11.91
N GLU A 43 8.60 -0.03 -12.85
CA GLU A 43 7.43 -0.67 -13.45
C GLU A 43 7.86 -1.68 -14.50
N LEU A 44 7.31 -2.89 -14.44
CA LEU A 44 7.61 -3.98 -15.36
C LEU A 44 6.34 -4.45 -16.07
N SER A 45 6.50 -4.81 -17.35
CA SER A 45 5.48 -5.57 -18.07
C SER A 45 5.38 -7.02 -17.53
N PRO A 46 4.28 -7.74 -17.78
CA PRO A 46 4.15 -9.13 -17.35
C PRO A 46 5.29 -10.04 -17.87
N GLU A 47 5.77 -9.82 -19.09
CA GLU A 47 6.89 -10.56 -19.66
C GLU A 47 8.19 -10.26 -18.95
N ALA A 48 8.47 -8.98 -18.70
CA ALA A 48 9.66 -8.55 -17.96
C ALA A 48 9.65 -9.03 -16.51
N ALA A 49 8.49 -9.01 -15.87
CA ALA A 49 8.31 -9.54 -14.52
C ALA A 49 8.55 -11.05 -14.46
N ARG A 50 8.07 -11.80 -15.45
CA ARG A 50 8.32 -13.24 -15.54
C ARG A 50 9.81 -13.55 -15.70
N ALA A 51 10.52 -12.80 -16.54
CA ALA A 51 11.96 -12.96 -16.73
C ALA A 51 12.76 -12.56 -15.49
N ALA A 52 12.29 -11.58 -14.72
CA ALA A 52 12.95 -11.09 -13.50
C ALA A 52 12.62 -11.90 -12.24
N ASP A 53 11.58 -12.75 -12.26
CA ASP A 53 11.19 -13.57 -11.11
C ASP A 53 12.13 -14.79 -10.94
N THR A 54 13.26 -14.54 -10.34
CA THR A 54 14.29 -15.59 -10.09
C THR A 54 13.91 -16.57 -8.98
N HIS A 55 12.83 -16.29 -8.25
CA HIS A 55 12.42 -17.10 -7.09
C HIS A 55 11.13 -17.89 -7.34
N ASP A 56 10.60 -17.89 -8.55
CA ASP A 56 9.29 -18.50 -8.91
C ASP A 56 8.17 -18.12 -7.90
N SER A 57 8.26 -16.89 -7.37
CA SER A 57 7.37 -16.40 -6.31
C SER A 57 6.01 -15.98 -6.84
N ILE A 58 5.88 -15.76 -8.14
CA ILE A 58 4.67 -15.27 -8.77
C ILE A 58 3.94 -16.43 -9.44
N PRO A 59 2.70 -16.76 -9.01
CA PRO A 59 1.91 -17.79 -9.70
C PRO A 59 1.67 -17.45 -11.16
N ALA A 60 1.77 -18.44 -12.05
CA ALA A 60 1.65 -18.25 -13.50
C ALA A 60 0.36 -17.52 -13.91
N ARG A 61 -0.75 -17.78 -13.22
CA ARG A 61 -2.05 -17.12 -13.45
C ARG A 61 -2.01 -15.61 -13.26
N VAL A 62 -1.12 -15.11 -12.38
CA VAL A 62 -1.02 -13.68 -12.06
C VAL A 62 -0.51 -12.91 -13.26
N PHE A 63 0.41 -13.45 -14.03
CA PHE A 63 0.95 -12.80 -15.24
C PHE A 63 -0.10 -12.54 -16.32
N SER A 64 -1.17 -13.34 -16.36
CA SER A 64 -2.28 -13.13 -17.29
C SER A 64 -3.38 -12.21 -16.77
N GLN A 65 -3.45 -11.99 -15.47
CA GLN A 65 -4.50 -11.22 -14.82
C GLN A 65 -4.08 -9.80 -14.45
N VAL A 66 -2.80 -9.57 -14.23
CA VAL A 66 -2.26 -8.30 -13.75
C VAL A 66 -1.55 -7.57 -14.91
N PRO A 67 -1.96 -6.31 -15.20
CA PRO A 67 -1.41 -5.58 -16.35
C PRO A 67 0.01 -5.05 -16.12
N SER A 68 0.39 -4.78 -14.86
CA SER A 68 1.72 -4.27 -14.55
C SER A 68 2.22 -4.78 -13.19
N PHE A 69 3.53 -4.85 -13.10
CA PHE A 69 4.26 -5.25 -11.90
C PHE A 69 5.22 -4.15 -11.48
N GLN A 70 5.62 -4.16 -10.21
CA GLN A 70 6.60 -3.23 -9.68
C GLN A 70 7.74 -4.00 -9.03
N MET A 71 8.96 -3.71 -9.42
CA MET A 71 10.16 -4.29 -8.83
C MET A 71 10.84 -3.28 -7.92
N CYS A 72 11.15 -3.69 -6.69
CA CYS A 72 11.93 -2.86 -5.78
C CYS A 72 13.36 -2.69 -6.31
N ALA A 73 13.81 -1.45 -6.44
CA ALA A 73 15.17 -1.16 -6.89
C ALA A 73 16.24 -1.62 -5.89
N GLY A 74 15.91 -1.73 -4.62
CA GLY A 74 16.82 -2.19 -3.57
C GLY A 74 16.98 -3.71 -3.52
N CYS A 75 15.92 -4.44 -3.19
CA CYS A 75 15.97 -5.89 -2.97
C CYS A 75 15.55 -6.72 -4.19
N LYS A 76 15.14 -6.11 -5.28
CA LYS A 76 14.72 -6.75 -6.54
C LYS A 76 13.49 -7.65 -6.43
N ARG A 77 12.73 -7.56 -5.34
CA ARG A 77 11.46 -8.28 -5.19
C ARG A 77 10.38 -7.63 -6.06
N ILE A 78 9.49 -8.48 -6.57
CA ILE A 78 8.42 -8.07 -7.48
C ILE A 78 7.11 -8.05 -6.72
N PHE A 79 6.36 -6.96 -6.89
CA PHE A 79 5.06 -6.74 -6.30
C PHE A 79 4.02 -6.48 -7.38
N TRP A 80 2.77 -6.77 -7.08
CA TRP A 80 1.64 -6.44 -7.94
C TRP A 80 0.43 -6.05 -7.09
N ARG A 81 -0.46 -5.28 -7.67
CA ARG A 81 -1.70 -4.86 -7.03
C ARG A 81 -2.79 -5.89 -7.32
N GLY A 82 -2.90 -6.87 -6.46
CA GLY A 82 -3.95 -7.87 -6.50
C GLY A 82 -5.02 -7.65 -5.43
N PRO A 83 -5.97 -8.60 -5.27
CA PRO A 83 -7.03 -8.52 -4.26
C PRO A 83 -6.51 -8.35 -2.83
N LYS A 84 -5.41 -9.01 -2.50
CA LYS A 84 -4.78 -8.89 -1.17
C LYS A 84 -4.27 -7.48 -0.90
N PHE A 85 -3.67 -6.84 -1.90
CA PHE A 85 -3.20 -5.46 -1.78
C PHE A 85 -4.38 -4.52 -1.51
N LYS A 86 -5.44 -4.64 -2.28
CA LYS A 86 -6.64 -3.83 -2.14
C LYS A 86 -7.29 -3.99 -0.76
N ASN A 87 -7.43 -5.21 -0.29
CA ASN A 87 -7.99 -5.49 1.03
C ASN A 87 -7.13 -4.89 2.15
N THR A 88 -5.80 -4.97 2.03
CA THR A 88 -4.87 -4.36 2.99
C THR A 88 -4.97 -2.85 2.97
N GLU A 89 -5.02 -2.25 1.79
CA GLU A 89 -5.16 -0.80 1.63
C GLU A 89 -6.47 -0.30 2.28
N GLU A 90 -7.60 -0.94 1.99
CA GLU A 90 -8.90 -0.60 2.57
C GLU A 90 -8.90 -0.75 4.10
N TYR A 91 -8.31 -1.81 4.63
CA TYR A 91 -8.18 -2.04 6.06
C TYR A 91 -7.37 -0.96 6.77
N LEU A 92 -6.22 -0.59 6.22
CA LEU A 92 -5.36 0.46 6.78
C LEU A 92 -6.00 1.84 6.67
N LEU A 93 -6.67 2.14 5.56
CA LEU A 93 -7.40 3.38 5.38
C LEU A 93 -8.53 3.53 6.39
N ASP A 94 -9.26 2.46 6.68
CA ASP A 94 -10.32 2.48 7.70
C ASP A 94 -9.77 2.81 9.09
N ILE A 95 -8.63 2.25 9.46
CA ILE A 95 -7.95 2.56 10.73
C ILE A 95 -7.55 4.04 10.78
N LEU A 96 -6.96 4.55 9.73
CA LEU A 96 -6.50 5.94 9.66
C LEU A 96 -7.66 6.94 9.68
N ARG A 97 -8.79 6.62 9.05
CA ARG A 97 -10.01 7.44 9.08
C ARG A 97 -10.65 7.54 10.47
N GLN A 98 -10.55 6.51 11.28
CA GLN A 98 -11.07 6.52 12.65
C GLN A 98 -10.33 7.47 13.59
N GLN A 99 -9.17 7.95 13.17
CA GLN A 99 -8.36 8.87 13.94
C GLN A 99 -8.76 10.33 13.75
N GLU A 100 -9.36 10.69 12.61
CA GLU A 100 -9.65 12.09 12.28
C GLU A 100 -10.88 12.57 13.05
N PRO A 101 -10.74 13.56 13.95
CA PRO A 101 -11.87 14.37 14.34
C PRO A 101 -12.36 15.11 13.09
N SER A 102 -13.67 15.13 12.88
CA SER A 102 -14.38 15.61 11.69
C SER A 102 -13.98 16.99 11.16
N ASP A 103 -13.23 17.78 11.93
CA ASP A 103 -12.88 19.17 11.65
C ASP A 103 -11.46 19.42 11.13
N ARG A 104 -10.62 18.37 10.99
CA ARG A 104 -9.24 18.52 10.50
C ARG A 104 -9.02 17.93 9.11
N TYR A 105 -10.08 17.80 8.35
CA TYR A 105 -9.93 17.50 6.94
C TYR A 105 -9.27 18.70 6.26
N CYS A 106 -8.04 18.52 5.83
CA CYS A 106 -7.34 19.51 5.03
C CYS A 106 -8.23 19.92 3.86
N GLY A 107 -8.79 21.12 3.88
CA GLY A 107 -9.73 21.62 2.88
C GLY A 107 -9.16 21.76 1.46
N GLY A 108 -7.93 21.26 1.22
CA GLY A 108 -7.27 21.23 -0.08
C GLY A 108 -7.27 19.85 -0.77
N CYS A 109 -7.65 18.78 -0.09
CA CYS A 109 -7.68 17.43 -0.69
C CYS A 109 -9.01 17.09 -1.36
N ARG A 110 -9.66 18.07 -1.99
CA ARG A 110 -10.89 17.85 -2.77
C ARG A 110 -10.66 17.14 -4.09
N ASN A 111 -9.57 16.43 -4.29
CA ASN A 111 -9.36 15.69 -5.53
C ASN A 111 -9.56 14.19 -5.34
N SER A 112 -10.77 13.83 -4.91
CA SER A 112 -11.25 12.44 -4.90
C SER A 112 -11.27 11.78 -6.29
N ARG A 113 -11.03 12.56 -7.35
CA ARG A 113 -10.96 12.06 -8.73
C ARG A 113 -9.67 11.26 -9.02
N ARG A 114 -8.57 11.54 -8.31
CA ARG A 114 -7.31 10.83 -8.51
C ARG A 114 -7.36 9.39 -7.96
N TRP A 115 -8.20 9.16 -6.96
CA TRP A 115 -8.44 7.82 -6.41
C TRP A 115 -9.29 6.94 -7.33
N ARG A 116 -10.22 7.53 -8.06
CA ARG A 116 -11.04 6.78 -9.02
C ARG A 116 -10.23 6.27 -10.21
N LEU A 117 -9.19 6.99 -10.62
CA LEU A 117 -8.31 6.57 -11.72
C LEU A 117 -7.45 5.35 -11.34
N PHE A 118 -7.02 5.24 -10.09
CA PHE A 118 -6.30 4.06 -9.61
C PHE A 118 -7.21 2.85 -9.35
N SER A 119 -8.48 3.07 -9.00
CA SER A 119 -9.47 1.98 -8.87
C SER A 119 -9.94 1.43 -10.22
N THR A 120 -9.91 2.22 -11.29
CA THR A 120 -10.43 1.82 -12.61
C THR A 120 -9.38 1.07 -13.44
N LEU A 121 -8.11 1.15 -13.07
CA LEU A 121 -7.02 0.42 -13.74
C LEU A 121 -6.77 -1.00 -13.19
N VAL A 122 -7.60 -1.45 -12.24
CA VAL A 122 -7.54 -2.79 -11.67
C VAL A 122 -8.87 -3.50 -11.89
N GLN A 123 -9.32 -3.54 -13.11
CA GLN A 123 -10.33 -4.51 -13.57
C GLN A 123 -9.69 -5.50 -14.49
#